data_6badc4dc56851f77e41b0e3371bae36e
#
_entry.id   6badc4dc56851f77e41b0e3371bae36e
#
_cell.length_a   1.000
_cell.length_b   1.000
_cell.length_c   1.000
_cell.angle_alpha   90.00
_cell.angle_beta   90.00
_cell.angle_gamma   90.00
#
_symmetry.space_group_name_H-M   'P 1'
#
loop_
_entity.id
_entity.type
_entity.pdbx_description
1 polymer ?
#
loop_
_entity_poly.entity_id
_entity_poly.type
_entity_poly.pdbx_seq_one_letter_code
_entity_poly.pdbx_strand_id
1 'polypeptide(L)'
;FASTFVDLSSFTAMILSTEQQSPLTDGEFMDIQQLKLSELKAKSPTELLAFAEELEVENASSMRKQDMMFAILKELAEQDTEIMGEGVLEVLQDGFGFLRSPDANYLPGPDDIYVSPQQIRRFALRTGDTIEGLIRGPKEGERYFAVVMVHTINFEEPEKARHKVHFDNLTPLYPDERFKMEIEDPTIKDRSARIIDLVSP
;
A
#
# COMPACT_ATOMS: atom_id res chain seq x y z
N PHE A 1 54.41 14.50 -7.32
CA PHE A 1 54.10 13.52 -6.27
C PHE A 1 53.50 14.28 -5.10
N ALA A 2 52.23 14.44 -5.01
CA ALA A 2 51.52 14.95 -3.85
C ALA A 2 50.39 13.95 -3.55
N SER A 3 50.58 13.20 -2.51
CA SER A 3 49.64 12.25 -1.90
C SER A 3 48.58 13.06 -1.17
N THR A 4 47.35 13.04 -1.62
CA THR A 4 46.20 13.59 -0.91
C THR A 4 45.70 12.53 0.07
N PHE A 5 46.01 12.72 1.31
CA PHE A 5 45.45 11.97 2.44
C PHE A 5 44.03 12.49 2.67
N VAL A 6 43.04 11.67 2.41
CA VAL A 6 41.64 11.96 2.76
C VAL A 6 41.45 11.57 4.21
N ASP A 7 41.21 12.59 5.05
CA ASP A 7 40.97 12.46 6.48
C ASP A 7 39.60 11.77 6.71
N LEU A 8 39.66 10.53 7.22
CA LEU A 8 38.50 9.70 7.57
C LEU A 8 37.82 10.13 8.89
N SER A 9 38.34 11.16 9.57
CA SER A 9 37.77 11.61 10.84
C SER A 9 36.49 12.42 10.73
N SER A 10 36.23 13.03 9.58
CA SER A 10 35.03 13.83 9.35
C SER A 10 33.79 13.01 8.95
N PHE A 11 33.97 11.75 8.58
CA PHE A 11 32.82 10.87 8.19
C PHE A 11 32.16 10.19 9.40
N THR A 12 32.88 10.03 10.51
CA THR A 12 32.34 9.39 11.73
C THR A 12 31.50 10.35 12.57
N ALA A 13 31.69 11.67 12.42
CA ALA A 13 30.91 12.68 13.15
C ALA A 13 29.52 12.95 12.57
N MET A 14 29.22 12.48 11.34
CA MET A 14 27.93 12.72 10.65
C MET A 14 26.90 11.60 10.89
N ILE A 15 27.29 10.47 11.50
CA ILE A 15 26.42 9.32 11.75
C ILE A 15 25.84 9.30 13.18
N LEU A 16 26.35 10.15 14.08
CA LEU A 16 25.96 10.16 15.51
C LEU A 16 25.00 11.30 15.91
N SER A 17 24.36 11.98 14.98
CA SER A 17 23.44 13.10 15.29
C SER A 17 22.00 12.88 14.82
N THR A 18 21.50 11.65 14.83
CA THR A 18 20.07 11.40 14.51
C THR A 18 19.47 10.42 15.50
N GLU A 19 19.42 10.80 16.79
CA GLU A 19 18.51 10.23 17.77
C GLU A 19 18.30 11.25 18.90
N GLN A 20 17.54 12.29 18.62
CA GLN A 20 16.83 13.02 19.66
C GLN A 20 15.35 13.03 19.30
N GLN A 21 14.65 12.00 19.75
CA GLN A 21 13.22 12.03 19.93
C GLN A 21 12.91 13.10 21.00
N SER A 22 12.46 14.26 20.56
CA SER A 22 11.81 15.23 21.43
C SER A 22 10.40 14.76 21.73
N PRO A 23 9.89 14.89 22.98
CA PRO A 23 8.52 14.54 23.32
C PRO A 23 7.55 15.48 22.60
N LEU A 24 6.50 14.89 22.05
CA LEU A 24 5.37 15.57 21.40
C LEU A 24 4.79 16.59 22.39
N THR A 25 4.92 17.87 22.08
CA THR A 25 4.22 18.93 22.75
C THR A 25 2.86 19.12 22.11
N ASP A 26 1.82 19.16 22.96
CA ASP A 26 0.43 19.48 22.64
C ASP A 26 0.35 20.73 21.75
N GLY A 27 -0.32 20.63 20.61
CA GLY A 27 -0.80 21.78 19.84
C GLY A 27 -0.32 21.95 18.40
N GLU A 28 0.28 20.96 17.75
CA GLU A 28 0.41 20.98 16.30
C GLU A 28 -0.90 20.47 15.66
N PHE A 29 -1.75 21.41 15.23
CA PHE A 29 -2.69 21.13 14.13
C PHE A 29 -1.86 20.62 12.97
N MET A 30 -1.82 19.32 12.79
CA MET A 30 -1.24 18.73 11.58
C MET A 30 -2.03 19.30 10.41
N ASP A 31 -1.34 20.10 9.60
CA ASP A 31 -1.79 20.47 8.27
C ASP A 31 -1.74 19.17 7.43
N ILE A 32 -2.78 18.34 7.58
CA ILE A 32 -2.89 17.03 6.92
C ILE A 32 -3.27 17.30 5.47
N GLN A 33 -2.30 17.74 4.68
CA GLN A 33 -2.52 17.95 3.25
C GLN A 33 -2.72 16.63 2.51
N GLN A 34 -2.23 15.52 3.05
CA GLN A 34 -2.35 14.20 2.41
C GLN A 34 -2.37 13.09 3.47
N LEU A 35 -3.43 12.30 3.49
CA LEU A 35 -3.59 11.16 4.41
C LEU A 35 -3.55 9.83 3.65
N LYS A 36 -2.75 8.87 4.14
CA LYS A 36 -2.75 7.51 3.60
C LYS A 36 -3.75 6.63 4.36
N LEU A 37 -4.63 5.97 3.61
CA LEU A 37 -5.61 5.04 4.17
C LEU A 37 -4.96 3.89 4.97
N SER A 38 -3.79 3.42 4.55
CA SER A 38 -3.01 2.40 5.26
C SER A 38 -2.58 2.84 6.67
N GLU A 39 -2.20 4.10 6.84
CA GLU A 39 -1.82 4.64 8.15
C GLU A 39 -3.03 4.68 9.10
N LEU A 40 -4.20 5.06 8.57
CA LEU A 40 -5.44 5.04 9.35
C LEU A 40 -5.83 3.61 9.76
N LYS A 41 -5.68 2.63 8.87
CA LYS A 41 -5.94 1.21 9.16
C LYS A 41 -4.99 0.63 10.20
N ALA A 42 -3.74 1.09 10.25
CA ALA A 42 -2.73 0.64 11.22
C ALA A 42 -3.00 1.12 12.64
N LYS A 43 -3.77 2.20 12.82
CA LYS A 43 -4.10 2.75 14.15
C LYS A 43 -4.90 1.76 15.00
N SER A 44 -4.63 1.78 16.29
CA SER A 44 -5.42 1.02 17.28
C SER A 44 -6.85 1.60 17.41
N PRO A 45 -7.83 0.81 17.89
CA PRO A 45 -9.20 1.32 18.10
C PRO A 45 -9.29 2.55 19.01
N THR A 46 -8.40 2.64 20.00
CA THR A 46 -8.33 3.78 20.92
C THR A 46 -7.80 5.05 20.27
N GLU A 47 -6.77 4.92 19.43
CA GLU A 47 -6.22 6.03 18.65
C GLU A 47 -7.20 6.51 17.57
N LEU A 48 -7.92 5.58 16.93
CA LEU A 48 -8.98 5.93 15.99
C LEU A 48 -10.14 6.67 16.66
N LEU A 49 -10.50 6.27 17.88
CA LEU A 49 -11.54 6.94 18.64
C LEU A 49 -11.13 8.38 18.98
N ALA A 50 -9.90 8.58 19.48
CA ALA A 50 -9.38 9.90 19.78
C ALA A 50 -9.35 10.79 18.51
N PHE A 51 -8.93 10.23 17.39
CA PHE A 51 -8.91 10.94 16.11
C PHE A 51 -10.32 11.27 15.58
N ALA A 52 -11.29 10.36 15.78
CA ALA A 52 -12.68 10.59 15.41
C ALA A 52 -13.33 11.70 16.29
N GLU A 53 -12.99 11.75 17.58
CA GLU A 53 -13.44 12.80 18.50
C GLU A 53 -12.83 14.17 18.13
N GLU A 54 -11.57 14.21 17.70
CA GLU A 54 -10.91 15.41 17.21
C GLU A 54 -11.57 15.99 15.95
N LEU A 55 -12.06 15.10 15.08
CA LEU A 55 -12.81 15.45 13.87
C LEU A 55 -14.32 15.68 14.11
N GLU A 56 -14.75 15.70 15.38
CA GLU A 56 -16.14 15.90 15.77
C GLU A 56 -17.14 14.86 15.19
N VAL A 57 -16.67 13.63 14.93
CA VAL A 57 -17.52 12.55 14.42
C VAL A 57 -18.54 12.14 15.48
N GLU A 58 -19.83 12.27 15.16
CA GLU A 58 -20.92 11.91 16.08
C GLU A 58 -20.94 10.41 16.38
N ASN A 59 -21.15 10.06 17.66
CA ASN A 59 -21.30 8.70 18.15
C ASN A 59 -20.12 7.74 17.87
N ALA A 60 -18.90 8.27 17.68
CA ALA A 60 -17.70 7.47 17.38
C ALA A 60 -17.48 6.31 18.36
N SER A 61 -17.72 6.52 19.66
CA SER A 61 -17.53 5.51 20.73
C SER A 61 -18.43 4.27 20.61
N SER A 62 -19.54 4.34 19.88
CA SER A 62 -20.48 3.24 19.67
C SER A 62 -20.28 2.51 18.34
N MET A 63 -19.39 3.01 17.48
CA MET A 63 -19.15 2.46 16.15
C MET A 63 -18.15 1.30 16.16
N ARG A 64 -18.29 0.39 15.19
CA ARG A 64 -17.25 -0.60 14.91
C ARG A 64 -16.05 0.07 14.25
N LYS A 65 -14.86 -0.51 14.35
CA LYS A 65 -13.62 0.03 13.76
C LYS A 65 -13.79 0.44 12.27
N GLN A 66 -14.46 -0.39 11.47
CA GLN A 66 -14.69 -0.12 10.05
C GLN A 66 -15.66 1.05 9.83
N ASP A 67 -16.75 1.12 10.59
CA ASP A 67 -17.74 2.19 10.49
C ASP A 67 -17.12 3.53 10.94
N MET A 68 -16.29 3.50 11.97
CA MET A 68 -15.55 4.66 12.47
C MET A 68 -14.54 5.16 11.42
N MET A 69 -13.76 4.27 10.81
CA MET A 69 -12.85 4.65 9.72
C MET A 69 -13.60 5.29 8.55
N PHE A 70 -14.75 4.71 8.17
CA PHE A 70 -15.56 5.28 7.10
C PHE A 70 -16.08 6.68 7.44
N ALA A 71 -16.54 6.89 8.68
CA ALA A 71 -16.99 8.20 9.15
C ALA A 71 -15.84 9.24 9.17
N ILE A 72 -14.65 8.85 9.67
CA ILE A 72 -13.45 9.70 9.64
C ILE A 72 -13.11 10.11 8.21
N LEU A 73 -13.05 9.14 7.29
CA LEU A 73 -12.70 9.41 5.88
C LEU A 73 -13.74 10.31 5.19
N LYS A 74 -15.00 10.17 5.55
CA LYS A 74 -16.07 11.02 5.04
C LYS A 74 -15.87 12.47 5.51
N GLU A 75 -15.60 12.67 6.78
CA GLU A 75 -15.35 13.98 7.37
C GLU A 75 -14.12 14.66 6.74
N LEU A 76 -13.02 13.92 6.59
CA LEU A 76 -11.82 14.40 5.92
C LEU A 76 -12.06 14.76 4.44
N ALA A 77 -12.89 13.98 3.76
CA ALA A 77 -13.25 14.27 2.37
C ALA A 77 -14.14 15.52 2.23
N GLU A 78 -14.93 15.86 3.26
CA GLU A 78 -15.69 17.11 3.33
C GLU A 78 -14.80 18.35 3.61
N GLN A 79 -13.63 18.11 4.22
CA GLN A 79 -12.61 19.14 4.48
C GLN A 79 -11.61 19.32 3.32
N ASP A 80 -11.89 18.78 2.13
CA ASP A 80 -11.02 18.81 0.94
C ASP A 80 -9.61 18.23 1.17
N THR A 81 -9.44 17.32 2.15
CA THR A 81 -8.18 16.63 2.38
C THR A 81 -7.95 15.58 1.31
N GLU A 82 -6.74 15.54 0.73
CA GLU A 82 -6.36 14.51 -0.23
C GLU A 82 -6.16 13.16 0.47
N ILE A 83 -6.98 12.17 0.11
CA ILE A 83 -6.91 10.83 0.68
C ILE A 83 -6.28 9.89 -0.33
N MET A 84 -5.17 9.25 0.06
CA MET A 84 -4.51 8.22 -0.74
C MET A 84 -5.03 6.84 -0.34
N GLY A 85 -5.62 6.14 -1.31
CA GLY A 85 -6.07 4.77 -1.17
C GLY A 85 -5.18 3.79 -1.91
N GLU A 86 -5.03 2.60 -1.34
CA GLU A 86 -4.30 1.48 -1.95
C GLU A 86 -5.08 0.19 -1.82
N GLY A 87 -4.87 -0.74 -2.73
CA GLY A 87 -5.48 -2.05 -2.70
C GLY A 87 -5.21 -2.88 -3.95
N VAL A 88 -5.67 -4.11 -3.92
CA VAL A 88 -5.58 -5.04 -5.05
C VAL A 88 -6.89 -5.03 -5.82
N LEU A 89 -6.80 -4.78 -7.13
CA LEU A 89 -7.96 -4.67 -7.99
C LEU A 89 -8.64 -6.03 -8.22
N GLU A 90 -9.94 -6.08 -8.02
CA GLU A 90 -10.83 -7.12 -8.52
C GLU A 90 -11.77 -6.51 -9.56
N VAL A 91 -11.66 -6.95 -10.81
CA VAL A 91 -12.55 -6.52 -11.91
C VAL A 91 -13.76 -7.45 -11.97
N LEU A 92 -14.96 -6.87 -11.93
CA LEU A 92 -16.22 -7.61 -12.01
C LEU A 92 -16.69 -7.75 -13.47
N GLN A 93 -17.66 -8.64 -13.69
CA GLN A 93 -18.18 -8.95 -15.03
C GLN A 93 -18.80 -7.74 -15.75
N ASP A 94 -19.32 -6.78 -14.97
CA ASP A 94 -19.90 -5.53 -15.49
C ASP A 94 -18.84 -4.51 -15.95
N GLY A 95 -17.53 -4.85 -15.81
CA GLY A 95 -16.42 -4.05 -16.29
C GLY A 95 -15.95 -2.94 -15.34
N PHE A 96 -16.56 -2.78 -14.18
CA PHE A 96 -16.01 -1.97 -13.09
C PHE A 96 -15.25 -2.86 -12.09
N GLY A 97 -14.55 -2.27 -11.14
CA GLY A 97 -13.80 -3.04 -10.14
C GLY A 97 -13.80 -2.40 -8.77
N PHE A 98 -13.25 -3.15 -7.81
CA PHE A 98 -13.00 -2.69 -6.46
C PHE A 98 -11.56 -2.95 -6.06
N LEU A 99 -10.96 -2.02 -5.33
CA LEU A 99 -9.69 -2.25 -4.64
C LEU A 99 -10.00 -2.95 -3.31
N ARG A 100 -9.51 -4.18 -3.18
CA ARG A 100 -9.65 -5.01 -1.99
C ARG A 100 -8.46 -4.83 -1.06
N SER A 101 -8.73 -4.81 0.23
CA SER A 101 -7.68 -4.72 1.24
C SER A 101 -7.09 -6.09 1.57
N PRO A 102 -5.76 -6.23 1.68
CA PRO A 102 -5.13 -7.43 2.20
C PRO A 102 -5.53 -7.70 3.67
N ASP A 103 -5.81 -6.66 4.46
CA ASP A 103 -6.24 -6.79 5.86
C ASP A 103 -7.55 -7.54 6.02
N ALA A 104 -8.43 -7.46 5.00
CA ALA A 104 -9.69 -8.18 4.92
C ALA A 104 -9.57 -9.53 4.17
N ASN A 105 -8.34 -10.04 3.94
CA ASN A 105 -8.09 -11.21 3.10
C ASN A 105 -8.73 -11.10 1.71
N TYR A 106 -8.77 -9.90 1.14
CA TYR A 106 -9.37 -9.57 -0.17
C TYR A 106 -10.88 -9.86 -0.25
N LEU A 107 -11.55 -10.06 0.88
CA LEU A 107 -12.99 -10.26 0.92
C LEU A 107 -13.74 -8.94 0.72
N PRO A 108 -14.94 -8.97 0.10
CA PRO A 108 -15.79 -7.79 -0.04
C PRO A 108 -16.10 -7.13 1.29
N GLY A 109 -15.90 -5.82 1.36
CA GLY A 109 -16.11 -5.04 2.57
C GLY A 109 -16.69 -3.64 2.30
N PRO A 110 -17.17 -2.95 3.34
CA PRO A 110 -17.67 -1.57 3.22
C PRO A 110 -16.57 -0.56 2.91
N ASP A 111 -15.32 -0.91 3.17
CA ASP A 111 -14.11 -0.12 2.95
C ASP A 111 -13.47 -0.33 1.56
N ASP A 112 -14.14 -1.05 0.68
CA ASP A 112 -13.70 -1.23 -0.69
C ASP A 112 -13.77 0.07 -1.48
N ILE A 113 -12.80 0.28 -2.37
CA ILE A 113 -12.70 1.49 -3.17
C ILE A 113 -13.10 1.17 -4.61
N TYR A 114 -14.10 1.87 -5.12
CA TYR A 114 -14.61 1.69 -6.46
C TYR A 114 -13.64 2.20 -7.53
N VAL A 115 -13.44 1.40 -8.58
CA VAL A 115 -12.67 1.76 -9.77
C VAL A 115 -13.57 1.76 -10.99
N SER A 116 -13.60 2.88 -11.71
CA SER A 116 -14.49 3.04 -12.86
C SER A 116 -14.06 2.21 -14.08
N PRO A 117 -14.99 1.77 -14.94
CA PRO A 117 -14.67 1.08 -16.18
C PRO A 117 -13.76 1.89 -17.11
N GLN A 118 -13.85 3.21 -17.03
CA GLN A 118 -13.04 4.12 -17.83
C GLN A 118 -11.57 4.06 -17.43
N GLN A 119 -11.26 4.02 -16.11
CA GLN A 119 -9.91 3.88 -15.60
C GLN A 119 -9.33 2.50 -15.92
N ILE A 120 -10.14 1.44 -15.75
CA ILE A 120 -9.75 0.06 -16.08
C ILE A 120 -9.33 -0.04 -17.56
N ARG A 121 -10.11 0.52 -18.48
CA ARG A 121 -9.78 0.52 -19.91
C ARG A 121 -8.59 1.41 -20.25
N ARG A 122 -8.49 2.59 -19.62
CA ARG A 122 -7.42 3.56 -19.89
C ARG A 122 -6.03 2.99 -19.59
N PHE A 123 -5.90 2.31 -18.46
CA PHE A 123 -4.63 1.77 -17.98
C PHE A 123 -4.49 0.27 -18.23
N ALA A 124 -5.43 -0.37 -18.94
CA ALA A 124 -5.49 -1.81 -19.20
C ALA A 124 -5.36 -2.65 -17.92
N LEU A 125 -6.04 -2.22 -16.84
CA LEU A 125 -5.98 -2.84 -15.53
C LEU A 125 -6.62 -4.23 -15.55
N ARG A 126 -6.10 -5.12 -14.70
CA ARG A 126 -6.58 -6.48 -14.54
C ARG A 126 -6.78 -6.83 -13.07
N THR A 127 -7.59 -7.85 -12.82
CA THR A 127 -7.69 -8.46 -11.49
C THR A 127 -6.32 -8.93 -11.02
N GLY A 128 -5.95 -8.53 -9.79
CA GLY A 128 -4.65 -8.81 -9.20
C GLY A 128 -3.65 -7.65 -9.28
N ASP A 129 -3.93 -6.58 -10.04
CA ASP A 129 -3.08 -5.39 -10.04
C ASP A 129 -3.20 -4.64 -8.72
N THR A 130 -2.06 -4.27 -8.14
CA THR A 130 -1.99 -3.38 -6.97
C THR A 130 -2.03 -1.94 -7.46
N ILE A 131 -2.98 -1.17 -6.95
CA ILE A 131 -3.19 0.22 -7.34
C ILE A 131 -3.09 1.12 -6.12
N GLU A 132 -2.35 2.21 -6.27
CA GLU A 132 -2.32 3.31 -5.32
C GLU A 132 -2.76 4.59 -6.05
N GLY A 133 -3.61 5.38 -5.40
CA GLY A 133 -4.12 6.59 -6.01
C GLY A 133 -4.98 7.45 -5.10
N LEU A 134 -5.30 8.63 -5.59
CA LEU A 134 -6.18 9.57 -4.92
C LEU A 134 -7.62 9.05 -4.95
N ILE A 135 -8.27 9.03 -3.80
CA ILE A 135 -9.67 8.65 -3.66
C ILE A 135 -10.51 9.84 -3.20
N ARG A 136 -11.78 9.79 -3.54
CA ARG A 136 -12.79 10.74 -3.04
C ARG A 136 -13.83 10.03 -2.20
N GLY A 137 -14.46 10.78 -1.32
CA GLY A 137 -15.62 10.34 -0.58
C GLY A 137 -16.82 9.95 -1.47
N PRO A 138 -17.74 9.15 -0.94
CA PRO A 138 -18.97 8.79 -1.63
C PRO A 138 -19.86 10.03 -1.82
N LYS A 139 -20.43 10.17 -3.02
CA LYS A 139 -21.44 11.20 -3.32
C LYS A 139 -22.82 10.73 -2.85
N GLU A 140 -23.78 11.64 -2.92
CA GLU A 140 -25.18 11.33 -2.62
C GLU A 140 -25.66 10.11 -3.41
N GLY A 141 -26.08 9.04 -2.71
CA GLY A 141 -26.48 7.76 -3.32
C GLY A 141 -25.37 6.75 -3.59
N GLU A 142 -24.10 7.11 -3.43
CA GLU A 142 -22.96 6.19 -3.51
C GLU A 142 -22.66 5.57 -2.13
N ARG A 143 -22.19 4.31 -2.13
CA ARG A 143 -21.82 3.61 -0.88
C ARG A 143 -20.31 3.50 -0.66
N TYR A 144 -19.53 3.63 -1.72
CA TYR A 144 -18.11 3.35 -1.71
C TYR A 144 -17.30 4.60 -2.04
N PHE A 145 -16.10 4.68 -1.50
CA PHE A 145 -15.09 5.61 -1.99
C PHE A 145 -14.76 5.29 -3.44
N ALA A 146 -14.31 6.26 -4.20
CA ALA A 146 -13.99 6.07 -5.61
C ALA A 146 -12.60 6.61 -5.94
N VAL A 147 -11.85 5.86 -6.75
CA VAL A 147 -10.56 6.32 -7.28
C VAL A 147 -10.80 7.48 -8.24
N VAL A 148 -10.15 8.61 -7.97
CA VAL A 148 -10.16 9.80 -8.84
C VAL A 148 -8.97 9.76 -9.79
N MET A 149 -7.78 9.52 -9.24
CA MET A 149 -6.54 9.50 -10.00
C MET A 149 -5.66 8.32 -9.56
N VAL A 150 -5.13 7.58 -10.53
CA VAL A 150 -4.21 6.48 -10.29
C VAL A 150 -2.79 7.05 -10.28
N HIS A 151 -2.04 6.83 -9.21
CA HIS A 151 -0.66 7.26 -9.04
C HIS A 151 0.32 6.16 -9.43
N THR A 152 0.13 4.95 -8.91
CA THR A 152 0.98 3.80 -9.24
C THR A 152 0.14 2.57 -9.57
N ILE A 153 0.69 1.71 -10.44
CA ILE A 153 0.16 0.39 -10.78
C ILE A 153 1.30 -0.61 -10.62
N ASN A 154 1.14 -1.57 -9.71
CA ASN A 154 2.19 -2.54 -9.37
C ASN A 154 3.54 -1.86 -9.03
N PHE A 155 3.45 -0.76 -8.25
CA PHE A 155 4.59 0.06 -7.80
C PHE A 155 5.36 0.81 -8.91
N GLU A 156 4.79 0.90 -10.11
CA GLU A 156 5.35 1.63 -11.24
C GLU A 156 4.39 2.72 -11.72
N GLU A 157 4.92 3.65 -12.50
CA GLU A 157 4.11 4.69 -13.16
C GLU A 157 3.04 4.08 -14.08
N PRO A 158 1.81 4.60 -14.12
CA PRO A 158 0.70 4.04 -14.91
C PRO A 158 1.01 3.91 -16.40
N GLU A 159 1.78 4.84 -16.97
CA GLU A 159 2.16 4.80 -18.38
C GLU A 159 3.10 3.63 -18.70
N LYS A 160 4.00 3.27 -17.77
CA LYS A 160 4.88 2.10 -17.93
C LYS A 160 4.09 0.80 -17.82
N ALA A 161 3.14 0.74 -16.88
CA ALA A 161 2.30 -0.45 -16.67
C ALA A 161 1.46 -0.79 -17.92
N ARG A 162 0.99 0.23 -18.66
CA ARG A 162 0.19 0.05 -19.88
C ARG A 162 0.93 -0.70 -21.00
N HIS A 163 2.24 -0.60 -21.07
CA HIS A 163 3.05 -1.20 -22.14
C HIS A 163 3.61 -2.58 -21.79
N LYS A 164 3.25 -3.14 -20.63
CA LYS A 164 3.72 -4.47 -20.22
C LYS A 164 3.13 -5.56 -21.10
N VAL A 165 3.99 -6.54 -21.45
CA VAL A 165 3.58 -7.77 -22.14
C VAL A 165 2.83 -8.63 -21.14
N HIS A 166 1.63 -9.07 -21.50
CA HIS A 166 0.85 -9.98 -20.68
C HIS A 166 1.49 -11.37 -20.63
N PHE A 167 1.37 -12.05 -19.49
CA PHE A 167 1.91 -13.38 -19.28
C PHE A 167 1.50 -14.37 -20.38
N ASP A 168 0.23 -14.34 -20.80
CA ASP A 168 -0.31 -15.21 -21.85
C ASP A 168 0.37 -15.04 -23.22
N ASN A 169 1.01 -13.89 -23.44
CA ASN A 169 1.72 -13.57 -24.68
C ASN A 169 3.23 -13.85 -24.60
N LEU A 170 3.72 -14.35 -23.46
CA LEU A 170 5.11 -14.72 -23.30
C LEU A 170 5.39 -16.05 -24.03
N THR A 171 6.51 -16.10 -24.73
CA THR A 171 6.98 -17.35 -25.32
C THR A 171 7.60 -18.23 -24.24
N PRO A 172 7.09 -19.45 -23.99
CA PRO A 172 7.70 -20.34 -23.02
C PRO A 172 9.09 -20.77 -23.49
N LEU A 173 10.06 -20.67 -22.59
CA LEU A 173 11.42 -21.16 -22.81
C LEU A 173 11.62 -22.46 -22.03
N TYR A 174 12.46 -23.33 -22.56
CA TYR A 174 12.93 -24.46 -21.78
C TYR A 174 13.84 -23.95 -20.65
N PRO A 175 13.76 -24.54 -19.44
CA PRO A 175 14.65 -24.18 -18.35
C PRO A 175 16.10 -24.52 -18.72
N ASP A 176 16.97 -23.53 -18.69
CA ASP A 176 18.41 -23.62 -18.99
C ASP A 176 19.30 -23.32 -17.78
N GLU A 177 18.72 -22.73 -16.73
CA GLU A 177 19.41 -22.48 -15.49
C GLU A 177 18.79 -23.27 -14.33
N ARG A 178 19.66 -23.98 -13.58
CA ARG A 178 19.24 -24.74 -12.40
C ARG A 178 19.30 -23.86 -11.15
N PHE A 179 18.21 -23.81 -10.41
CA PHE A 179 18.22 -23.24 -9.06
C PHE A 179 18.85 -24.23 -8.08
N LYS A 180 20.00 -23.85 -7.48
CA LYS A 180 20.62 -24.66 -6.43
C LYS A 180 19.86 -24.42 -5.13
N MET A 181 19.12 -25.42 -4.67
CA MET A 181 18.29 -25.35 -3.46
C MET A 181 19.02 -25.88 -2.22
N GLU A 182 20.15 -26.55 -2.40
CA GLU A 182 20.97 -27.04 -1.29
C GLU A 182 21.60 -25.88 -0.52
N ILE A 183 21.46 -25.91 0.82
CA ILE A 183 22.09 -24.95 1.72
C ILE A 183 23.46 -25.50 2.09
N GLU A 184 24.53 -24.79 1.76
CA GLU A 184 25.93 -25.20 1.99
C GLU A 184 26.41 -24.97 3.43
N ASP A 185 25.56 -24.45 4.33
CA ASP A 185 25.93 -24.20 5.72
C ASP A 185 25.99 -25.51 6.52
N PRO A 186 27.19 -25.95 6.98
CA PRO A 186 27.37 -27.20 7.73
C PRO A 186 26.69 -27.20 9.11
N THR A 187 26.27 -26.04 9.61
CA THR A 187 25.59 -25.90 10.91
C THR A 187 24.11 -26.25 10.83
N ILE A 188 23.52 -26.19 9.64
CA ILE A 188 22.12 -26.51 9.40
C ILE A 188 21.93 -28.03 9.30
N LYS A 189 21.22 -28.58 10.30
CA LYS A 189 20.92 -30.02 10.35
C LYS A 189 19.78 -30.45 9.44
N ASP A 190 18.97 -29.51 8.97
CA ASP A 190 17.86 -29.78 8.07
C ASP A 190 18.37 -30.13 6.66
N ARG A 191 18.05 -31.33 6.21
CA ARG A 191 18.45 -31.86 4.91
C ARG A 191 17.30 -31.82 3.87
N SER A 192 16.18 -31.20 4.20
CA SER A 192 15.02 -31.10 3.31
C SER A 192 15.38 -30.35 2.00
N ALA A 193 16.14 -29.27 2.10
CA ALA A 193 16.62 -28.50 0.95
C ALA A 193 17.46 -29.34 -0.03
N ARG A 194 18.32 -30.24 0.48
CA ARG A 194 19.11 -31.16 -0.33
C ARG A 194 18.25 -32.20 -1.03
N ILE A 195 17.22 -32.73 -0.35
CA ILE A 195 16.28 -33.67 -0.93
C ILE A 195 15.50 -33.01 -2.07
N ILE A 196 15.03 -31.78 -1.84
CA ILE A 196 14.33 -31.01 -2.86
C ILE A 196 15.25 -30.74 -4.06
N ASP A 197 16.50 -30.35 -3.81
CA ASP A 197 17.49 -30.09 -4.88
C ASP A 197 17.78 -31.33 -5.76
N LEU A 198 17.70 -32.51 -5.17
CA LEU A 198 17.90 -33.78 -5.92
C LEU A 198 16.67 -34.24 -6.71
N VAL A 199 15.46 -33.87 -6.25
CA VAL A 199 14.19 -34.32 -6.87
C VAL A 199 13.65 -33.28 -7.86
N SER A 200 14.01 -31.99 -7.70
CA SER A 200 13.63 -30.96 -8.66
C SER A 200 14.43 -31.08 -9.93
N PRO A 201 13.75 -31.08 -11.11
CA PRO A 201 14.40 -31.13 -12.41
C PRO A 201 15.25 -29.90 -12.72
#